data_912cc51e6dc5f6d3f7b8e37f47a66c9e
#
_entry.id   912cc51e6dc5f6d3f7b8e37f47a66c9e
#
_cell.length_a   1.000
_cell.length_b   1.000
_cell.length_c   1.000
_cell.angle_alpha   90.00
_cell.angle_beta   90.00
_cell.angle_gamma   90.00
#
_symmetry.space_group_name_H-M   'P 1'
#
loop_
_entity.id
_entity.type
_entity.pdbx_description
1 polymer ?
#
loop_
_entity_poly.entity_id
_entity_poly.type
_entity_poly.pdbx_seq_one_letter_code
_entity_poly.pdbx_strand_id
1 'polypeptide(L)'
;LESPPEEFPPEILPEPPAAAREPLLTLPAALTAYILLLAIIHLRVLLPPDLENWTIDVFGFIPKRYDSSLLAIGFPGGEGAKVWTFVTYSLLHANLSHIGFNVLWLLPFGSALARRFGAVRFFAFMAMTAAAGALAHLATHEHALAPMIGASASVSGTMAAAIRFAFVRGSFLSFSRGDADAAARVPAQPLWHALRDRRVLAFLAIWFGVNIVFGLGSIAIGAEGVSVAWQAHIGGFLAGLLLFSLFDPVPRAAADAADASS
;
A
#
# COMPACT_ATOMS: atom_id res chain seq x y z
N LEU A 1 -1.26 34.14 75.50
CA LEU A 1 -0.50 34.54 74.32
C LEU A 1 -0.18 33.30 73.53
N GLU A 2 -1.08 32.93 72.58
CA GLU A 2 -0.83 31.87 71.62
C GLU A 2 0.08 32.39 70.49
N SER A 3 1.11 31.60 70.15
CA SER A 3 2.02 31.87 69.06
C SER A 3 1.23 31.70 67.70
N PRO A 4 1.46 32.56 66.71
CA PRO A 4 0.82 32.38 65.41
C PRO A 4 1.30 31.05 64.75
N PRO A 5 0.46 30.40 63.94
CA PRO A 5 0.86 29.17 63.26
C PRO A 5 2.00 29.43 62.27
N GLU A 6 2.97 28.55 62.28
CA GLU A 6 4.09 28.56 61.30
C GLU A 6 3.52 28.31 59.89
N GLU A 7 3.60 29.34 59.06
CA GLU A 7 3.35 29.18 57.60
C GLU A 7 4.52 28.43 56.96
N PHE A 8 4.28 27.22 56.54
CA PHE A 8 5.24 26.48 55.70
C PHE A 8 5.30 27.12 54.30
N PRO A 9 6.49 27.31 53.73
CA PRO A 9 6.61 27.81 52.39
C PRO A 9 5.97 26.84 51.42
N PRO A 10 5.33 27.30 50.32
CA PRO A 10 4.71 26.43 49.33
C PRO A 10 5.74 25.46 48.76
N GLU A 11 5.39 24.20 48.75
CA GLU A 11 6.20 23.13 48.15
C GLU A 11 6.29 23.39 46.64
N ILE A 12 7.47 23.78 46.17
CA ILE A 12 7.73 23.97 44.72
C ILE A 12 7.85 22.57 44.11
N LEU A 13 6.72 22.06 43.60
CA LEU A 13 6.74 20.83 42.80
C LEU A 13 7.62 21.05 41.56
N PRO A 14 8.51 20.13 41.23
CA PRO A 14 9.30 20.24 40.01
C PRO A 14 8.37 20.32 38.78
N GLU A 15 8.67 21.25 37.88
CA GLU A 15 7.93 21.34 36.62
C GLU A 15 7.95 19.97 35.91
N PRO A 16 6.79 19.50 35.42
CA PRO A 16 6.76 18.27 34.68
C PRO A 16 7.73 18.38 33.48
N PRO A 17 8.51 17.34 33.18
CA PRO A 17 9.45 17.38 32.06
C PRO A 17 8.70 17.79 30.80
N ALA A 18 9.27 18.74 30.05
CA ALA A 18 8.69 19.20 28.79
C ALA A 18 8.36 18.00 27.90
N ALA A 19 7.10 17.87 27.54
CA ALA A 19 6.65 16.76 26.70
C ALA A 19 7.54 16.71 25.44
N ALA A 20 8.29 15.64 25.30
CA ALA A 20 9.11 15.40 24.12
C ALA A 20 8.19 15.52 22.89
N ARG A 21 8.53 16.39 21.95
CA ARG A 21 7.78 16.52 20.69
C ARG A 21 7.89 15.19 19.96
N GLU A 22 6.84 14.39 20.02
CA GLU A 22 6.77 13.19 19.20
C GLU A 22 6.79 13.60 17.71
N PRO A 23 7.63 12.95 16.88
CA PRO A 23 7.66 13.26 15.47
C PRO A 23 6.28 12.98 14.85
N LEU A 24 5.78 13.94 14.06
CA LEU A 24 4.46 13.88 13.42
C LEU A 24 4.26 12.65 12.51
N LEU A 25 5.36 12.04 12.02
CA LEU A 25 5.37 10.87 11.17
C LEU A 25 6.50 9.92 11.59
N THR A 26 6.15 8.87 12.30
CA THR A 26 7.05 7.73 12.52
C THR A 26 6.77 6.66 11.48
N LEU A 27 7.54 6.66 10.37
CA LEU A 27 7.38 5.65 9.34
C LEU A 27 8.11 4.35 9.72
N PRO A 28 7.50 3.16 9.49
CA PRO A 28 8.19 1.89 9.65
C PRO A 28 9.40 1.80 8.71
N ALA A 29 10.51 1.24 9.19
CA ALA A 29 11.73 1.11 8.40
C ALA A 29 11.51 0.39 7.05
N ALA A 30 10.65 -0.63 7.02
CA ALA A 30 10.31 -1.35 5.80
C ALA A 30 9.63 -0.46 4.77
N LEU A 31 8.68 0.39 5.18
CA LEU A 31 8.02 1.32 4.27
C LEU A 31 8.99 2.42 3.82
N THR A 32 9.81 2.96 4.73
CA THR A 32 10.84 3.95 4.38
C THR A 32 11.80 3.38 3.35
N ALA A 33 12.29 2.15 3.54
CA ALA A 33 13.15 1.46 2.58
C ALA A 33 12.47 1.28 1.22
N TYR A 34 11.18 0.92 1.20
CA TYR A 34 10.41 0.78 -0.03
C TYR A 34 10.26 2.12 -0.77
N ILE A 35 9.89 3.19 -0.06
CA ILE A 35 9.77 4.54 -0.66
C ILE A 35 11.12 5.02 -1.19
N LEU A 36 12.20 4.82 -0.45
CA LEU A 36 13.56 5.16 -0.91
C LEU A 36 13.94 4.36 -2.16
N LEU A 37 13.61 3.07 -2.21
CA LEU A 37 13.83 2.23 -3.39
C LEU A 37 13.08 2.79 -4.61
N LEU A 38 11.80 3.16 -4.45
CA LEU A 38 11.02 3.79 -5.52
C LEU A 38 11.66 5.11 -5.98
N ALA A 39 12.10 5.95 -5.03
CA ALA A 39 12.73 7.24 -5.34
C ALA A 39 14.05 7.05 -6.09
N ILE A 40 14.90 6.12 -5.66
CA ILE A 40 16.17 5.82 -6.33
C ILE A 40 15.93 5.30 -7.76
N ILE A 41 15.01 4.36 -7.94
CA ILE A 41 14.67 3.82 -9.26
C ILE A 41 14.04 4.91 -10.14
N HIS A 42 13.30 5.85 -9.57
CA HIS A 42 12.70 6.96 -10.31
C HIS A 42 13.76 7.91 -10.90
N LEU A 43 14.98 7.97 -10.34
CA LEU A 43 16.08 8.75 -10.93
C LEU A 43 16.43 8.31 -12.36
N ARG A 44 15.93 7.14 -12.82
CA ARG A 44 16.07 6.69 -14.22
C ARG A 44 15.55 7.74 -15.23
N VAL A 45 14.59 8.59 -14.86
CA VAL A 45 14.08 9.66 -15.73
C VAL A 45 15.15 10.69 -16.11
N LEU A 46 16.32 10.66 -15.44
CA LEU A 46 17.49 11.48 -15.74
C LEU A 46 18.43 10.80 -16.74
N LEU A 47 18.18 9.55 -17.12
CA LEU A 47 18.98 8.84 -18.12
C LEU A 47 18.69 9.40 -19.53
N PRO A 48 19.64 9.21 -20.48
CA PRO A 48 19.36 9.43 -21.88
C PRO A 48 18.10 8.65 -22.35
N PRO A 49 17.30 9.18 -23.26
CA PRO A 49 16.02 8.58 -23.67
C PRO A 49 16.10 7.10 -24.07
N ASP A 50 17.18 6.71 -24.78
CA ASP A 50 17.36 5.33 -25.21
C ASP A 50 17.56 4.36 -24.02
N LEU A 51 18.31 4.79 -22.98
CA LEU A 51 18.52 3.99 -21.77
C LEU A 51 17.27 3.98 -20.89
N GLU A 52 16.53 5.08 -20.82
CA GLU A 52 15.26 5.14 -20.10
C GLU A 52 14.25 4.18 -20.74
N ASN A 53 14.06 4.24 -22.06
CA ASN A 53 13.18 3.35 -22.79
C ASN A 53 13.60 1.89 -22.64
N TRP A 54 14.89 1.59 -22.81
CA TRP A 54 15.42 0.24 -22.58
C TRP A 54 15.13 -0.27 -21.16
N THR A 55 15.27 0.58 -20.15
CA THR A 55 14.94 0.21 -18.75
C THR A 55 13.45 -0.12 -18.58
N ILE A 56 12.58 0.68 -19.19
CA ILE A 56 11.13 0.41 -19.18
C ILE A 56 10.83 -0.91 -19.90
N ASP A 57 11.45 -1.15 -21.06
CA ASP A 57 11.24 -2.38 -21.82
C ASP A 57 11.73 -3.63 -21.09
N VAL A 58 12.82 -3.55 -20.32
CA VAL A 58 13.37 -4.69 -19.56
C VAL A 58 12.58 -4.98 -18.29
N PHE A 59 12.14 -3.95 -17.56
CA PHE A 59 11.58 -4.08 -16.21
C PHE A 59 10.08 -3.76 -16.13
N GLY A 60 9.50 -3.08 -17.12
CA GLY A 60 8.06 -2.85 -17.24
C GLY A 60 7.31 -4.09 -17.68
N PHE A 61 6.03 -4.18 -17.35
CA PHE A 61 5.20 -5.29 -17.73
C PHE A 61 4.56 -5.04 -19.09
N ILE A 62 4.98 -5.80 -20.11
CA ILE A 62 4.47 -5.70 -21.50
C ILE A 62 3.68 -6.98 -21.80
N PRO A 63 2.33 -6.93 -21.87
CA PRO A 63 1.50 -8.10 -22.15
C PRO A 63 1.89 -8.85 -23.42
N LYS A 64 2.22 -8.13 -24.48
CA LYS A 64 2.64 -8.70 -25.78
C LYS A 64 3.86 -9.63 -25.69
N ARG A 65 4.69 -9.51 -24.66
CA ARG A 65 5.84 -10.40 -24.38
C ARG A 65 5.40 -11.86 -24.22
N TYR A 66 4.14 -12.09 -23.80
CA TYR A 66 3.59 -13.42 -23.52
C TYR A 66 2.80 -14.02 -24.70
N ASP A 67 2.62 -13.26 -25.76
CA ASP A 67 1.93 -13.72 -26.97
C ASP A 67 2.84 -14.63 -27.80
N SER A 68 2.51 -15.91 -27.83
CA SER A 68 3.25 -16.91 -28.59
C SER A 68 3.19 -16.74 -30.10
N SER A 69 2.21 -15.99 -30.61
CA SER A 69 2.05 -15.74 -32.07
C SER A 69 3.12 -14.83 -32.64
N LEU A 70 3.88 -14.12 -31.80
CA LEU A 70 4.91 -13.15 -32.18
C LEU A 70 6.32 -13.50 -31.68
N LEU A 71 6.69 -14.75 -31.65
CA LEU A 71 8.03 -15.23 -31.27
C LEU A 71 9.19 -14.57 -32.05
N ALA A 72 8.89 -13.85 -33.12
CA ALA A 72 9.87 -13.15 -33.94
C ALA A 72 10.24 -11.74 -33.41
N ILE A 73 9.48 -11.17 -32.48
CA ILE A 73 9.79 -9.85 -31.90
C ILE A 73 10.48 -10.10 -30.55
N GLY A 74 11.82 -10.04 -30.57
CA GLY A 74 12.62 -10.15 -29.35
C GLY A 74 12.41 -8.91 -28.46
N PHE A 75 11.83 -9.09 -27.27
CA PHE A 75 11.83 -8.04 -26.24
C PHE A 75 13.14 -8.07 -25.43
N PRO A 76 13.68 -6.92 -25.01
CA PRO A 76 14.83 -6.86 -24.13
C PRO A 76 14.59 -7.66 -22.84
N GLY A 77 15.65 -8.27 -22.29
CA GLY A 77 15.60 -9.07 -21.06
C GLY A 77 15.30 -10.56 -21.28
N GLY A 78 14.94 -10.98 -22.49
CA GLY A 78 14.75 -12.38 -22.85
C GLY A 78 13.69 -13.11 -22.00
N GLU A 79 13.85 -14.43 -21.84
CA GLU A 79 12.91 -15.26 -21.07
C GLU A 79 12.83 -14.90 -19.58
N GLY A 80 13.94 -14.40 -19.00
CA GLY A 80 13.96 -13.94 -17.61
C GLY A 80 12.97 -12.81 -17.37
N ALA A 81 12.83 -11.86 -18.32
CA ALA A 81 11.89 -10.76 -18.22
C ALA A 81 10.42 -11.23 -18.16
N LYS A 82 10.09 -12.39 -18.69
CA LYS A 82 8.76 -12.99 -18.52
C LYS A 82 8.45 -13.32 -17.06
N VAL A 83 9.45 -13.47 -16.21
CA VAL A 83 9.27 -13.77 -14.79
C VAL A 83 9.35 -12.52 -13.94
N TRP A 84 10.46 -11.77 -14.01
CA TRP A 84 10.63 -10.67 -13.07
C TRP A 84 9.71 -9.48 -13.33
N THR A 85 9.25 -9.27 -14.58
CA THR A 85 8.38 -8.12 -14.89
C THR A 85 7.02 -8.18 -14.20
N PHE A 86 6.57 -9.34 -13.72
CA PHE A 86 5.39 -9.45 -12.86
C PHE A 86 5.52 -8.64 -11.54
N VAL A 87 6.75 -8.34 -11.14
CA VAL A 87 7.01 -7.59 -9.90
C VAL A 87 7.71 -6.27 -10.19
N THR A 88 8.74 -6.26 -11.06
CA THR A 88 9.61 -5.10 -11.25
C THR A 88 8.89 -3.89 -11.84
N TYR A 89 7.83 -4.09 -12.63
CA TYR A 89 7.04 -2.99 -13.17
C TYR A 89 6.49 -2.07 -12.06
N SER A 90 6.19 -2.65 -10.89
CA SER A 90 5.65 -1.92 -9.75
C SER A 90 6.65 -0.94 -9.11
N LEU A 91 7.92 -1.05 -9.46
CA LEU A 91 8.97 -0.15 -8.99
C LEU A 91 9.20 1.05 -9.92
N LEU A 92 8.69 0.99 -11.14
CA LEU A 92 8.83 2.04 -12.15
C LEU A 92 7.65 3.02 -12.09
N HIS A 93 7.91 4.32 -12.35
CA HIS A 93 6.86 5.34 -12.38
C HIS A 93 7.09 6.33 -13.53
N ALA A 94 6.04 6.73 -14.22
CA ALA A 94 6.14 7.59 -15.40
C ALA A 94 6.69 8.99 -15.07
N ASN A 95 6.25 9.58 -13.96
CA ASN A 95 6.59 10.94 -13.56
C ASN A 95 6.43 11.15 -12.06
N LEU A 96 6.78 12.37 -11.58
CA LEU A 96 6.69 12.74 -10.15
C LEU A 96 5.26 12.69 -9.59
N SER A 97 4.24 13.02 -10.40
CA SER A 97 2.85 12.92 -9.95
C SER A 97 2.47 11.47 -9.72
N HIS A 98 2.85 10.56 -10.64
CA HIS A 98 2.56 9.14 -10.54
C HIS A 98 3.19 8.51 -9.29
N ILE A 99 4.49 8.74 -9.03
CA ILE A 99 5.13 8.23 -7.82
C ILE A 99 4.56 8.91 -6.56
N GLY A 100 4.29 10.21 -6.63
CA GLY A 100 3.73 10.99 -5.52
C GLY A 100 2.37 10.46 -5.08
N PHE A 101 1.45 10.17 -6.00
CA PHE A 101 0.15 9.56 -5.67
C PHE A 101 0.30 8.17 -5.06
N ASN A 102 1.20 7.33 -5.59
CA ASN A 102 1.45 6.02 -5.00
C ASN A 102 1.99 6.13 -3.57
N VAL A 103 2.98 7.01 -3.34
CA VAL A 103 3.53 7.26 -1.99
C VAL A 103 2.46 7.83 -1.05
N LEU A 104 1.63 8.77 -1.52
CA LEU A 104 0.55 9.35 -0.71
C LEU A 104 -0.38 8.27 -0.12
N TRP A 105 -0.76 7.29 -0.91
CA TRP A 105 -1.59 6.17 -0.45
C TRP A 105 -0.81 5.11 0.36
N LEU A 106 0.48 4.94 0.10
CA LEU A 106 1.34 4.08 0.90
C LEU A 106 1.57 4.62 2.32
N LEU A 107 1.55 5.94 2.53
CA LEU A 107 1.75 6.51 3.85
C LEU A 107 0.76 5.95 4.90
N PRO A 108 -0.56 5.99 4.72
CA PRO A 108 -1.48 5.43 5.70
C PRO A 108 -1.56 3.89 5.65
N PHE A 109 -1.80 3.32 4.47
CA PHE A 109 -2.12 1.90 4.34
C PHE A 109 -0.87 1.00 4.35
N GLY A 110 0.17 1.39 3.63
CA GLY A 110 1.46 0.70 3.64
C GLY A 110 2.14 0.78 5.01
N SER A 111 2.05 1.93 5.70
CA SER A 111 2.58 2.08 7.05
C SER A 111 1.92 1.13 8.04
N ALA A 112 0.59 1.06 8.03
CA ALA A 112 -0.16 0.15 8.90
C ALA A 112 0.20 -1.32 8.63
N LEU A 113 0.32 -1.72 7.36
CA LEU A 113 0.71 -3.08 7.00
C LEU A 113 2.18 -3.38 7.33
N ALA A 114 3.11 -2.46 7.08
CA ALA A 114 4.51 -2.67 7.40
C ALA A 114 4.74 -2.86 8.91
N ARG A 115 4.00 -2.10 9.76
CA ARG A 115 4.00 -2.29 11.23
C ARG A 115 3.39 -3.64 11.61
N ARG A 116 2.31 -4.04 10.95
CA ARG A 116 1.59 -5.29 11.25
C ARG A 116 2.36 -6.53 10.82
N PHE A 117 2.86 -6.54 9.60
CA PHE A 117 3.48 -7.71 8.97
C PHE A 117 4.97 -7.87 9.30
N GLY A 118 5.66 -6.77 9.60
CA GLY A 118 7.13 -6.72 9.60
C GLY A 118 7.71 -6.74 8.19
N ALA A 119 9.01 -6.52 8.06
CA ALA A 119 9.65 -6.23 6.77
C ALA A 119 9.47 -7.37 5.74
N VAL A 120 9.81 -8.61 6.11
CA VAL A 120 9.81 -9.74 5.16
C VAL A 120 8.43 -9.98 4.58
N ARG A 121 7.40 -10.06 5.44
CA ARG A 121 6.02 -10.27 4.99
C ARG A 121 5.49 -9.09 4.20
N PHE A 122 5.87 -7.85 4.58
CA PHE A 122 5.47 -6.65 3.86
C PHE A 122 5.99 -6.67 2.41
N PHE A 123 7.29 -6.91 2.19
CA PHE A 123 7.85 -6.96 0.83
C PHE A 123 7.30 -8.13 0.01
N ALA A 124 7.14 -9.30 0.62
CA ALA A 124 6.51 -10.45 -0.05
C ALA A 124 5.06 -10.15 -0.45
N PHE A 125 4.29 -9.50 0.42
CA PHE A 125 2.92 -9.07 0.13
C PHE A 125 2.87 -8.06 -1.03
N MET A 126 3.76 -7.05 -1.04
CA MET A 126 3.87 -6.08 -2.13
C MET A 126 4.18 -6.78 -3.46
N ALA A 127 5.10 -7.74 -3.47
CA ALA A 127 5.45 -8.50 -4.67
C ALA A 127 4.28 -9.37 -5.17
N MET A 128 3.57 -10.04 -4.28
CA MET A 128 2.44 -10.90 -4.65
C MET A 128 1.25 -10.10 -5.18
N THR A 129 0.94 -8.96 -4.58
CA THR A 129 -0.13 -8.08 -5.05
C THR A 129 0.24 -7.38 -6.37
N ALA A 130 1.52 -7.07 -6.59
CA ALA A 130 2.02 -6.64 -7.91
C ALA A 130 1.81 -7.73 -8.94
N ALA A 131 2.25 -8.96 -8.67
CA ALA A 131 2.12 -10.08 -9.60
C ALA A 131 0.66 -10.36 -9.96
N ALA A 132 -0.25 -10.30 -8.99
CA ALA A 132 -1.69 -10.44 -9.24
C ALA A 132 -2.26 -9.32 -10.10
N GLY A 133 -1.78 -8.08 -9.91
CA GLY A 133 -2.12 -6.95 -10.78
C GLY A 133 -1.67 -7.18 -12.22
N ALA A 134 -0.43 -7.65 -12.41
CA ALA A 134 0.10 -7.97 -13.73
C ALA A 134 -0.70 -9.09 -14.41
N LEU A 135 -1.08 -10.14 -13.66
CA LEU A 135 -1.92 -11.23 -14.17
C LEU A 135 -3.30 -10.72 -14.63
N ALA A 136 -3.95 -9.87 -13.82
CA ALA A 136 -5.25 -9.31 -14.18
C ALA A 136 -5.16 -8.42 -15.44
N HIS A 137 -4.08 -7.65 -15.57
CA HIS A 137 -3.82 -6.84 -16.75
C HIS A 137 -3.54 -7.71 -17.98
N LEU A 138 -2.72 -8.75 -17.85
CA LEU A 138 -2.43 -9.70 -18.92
C LEU A 138 -3.71 -10.35 -19.45
N ALA A 139 -4.56 -10.85 -18.54
CA ALA A 139 -5.81 -11.53 -18.91
C ALA A 139 -6.80 -10.66 -19.72
N THR A 140 -6.64 -9.34 -19.66
CA THR A 140 -7.53 -8.39 -20.34
C THR A 140 -6.87 -7.64 -21.48
N HIS A 141 -5.53 -7.71 -21.62
CA HIS A 141 -4.74 -6.91 -22.56
C HIS A 141 -3.59 -7.73 -23.19
N GLU A 142 -3.79 -9.01 -23.46
CA GLU A 142 -2.74 -9.94 -23.89
C GLU A 142 -1.93 -9.48 -25.11
N HIS A 143 -2.50 -8.63 -25.96
CA HIS A 143 -1.85 -8.12 -27.16
C HIS A 143 -1.28 -6.69 -27.01
N ALA A 144 -1.36 -6.08 -25.84
CA ALA A 144 -0.90 -4.72 -25.63
C ALA A 144 0.62 -4.60 -25.68
N LEU A 145 1.13 -3.64 -26.48
CA LEU A 145 2.55 -3.30 -26.57
C LEU A 145 2.98 -2.27 -25.54
N ALA A 146 2.03 -1.45 -25.06
CA ALA A 146 2.32 -0.42 -24.07
C ALA A 146 2.78 -1.05 -22.74
N PRO A 147 3.94 -0.64 -22.20
CA PRO A 147 4.41 -1.14 -20.93
C PRO A 147 3.54 -0.58 -19.79
N MET A 148 3.06 -1.47 -18.92
CA MET A 148 2.44 -1.09 -17.66
C MET A 148 3.55 -0.89 -16.62
N ILE A 149 3.47 0.23 -15.88
CA ILE A 149 4.40 0.58 -14.79
C ILE A 149 3.62 1.22 -13.63
N GLY A 150 4.13 1.10 -12.41
CA GLY A 150 3.59 1.75 -11.20
C GLY A 150 3.27 0.81 -10.06
N ALA A 151 3.46 1.30 -8.83
CA ALA A 151 3.18 0.54 -7.59
C ALA A 151 1.69 0.38 -7.29
N SER A 152 0.80 0.96 -8.08
CA SER A 152 -0.61 1.15 -7.77
C SER A 152 -1.41 -0.15 -7.53
N ALA A 153 -1.05 -1.26 -8.18
CA ALA A 153 -1.62 -2.58 -7.89
C ALA A 153 -1.27 -3.04 -6.46
N SER A 154 0.00 -2.90 -6.06
CA SER A 154 0.44 -3.21 -4.69
C SER A 154 -0.18 -2.26 -3.67
N VAL A 155 -0.29 -0.97 -3.98
CA VAL A 155 -0.99 0.02 -3.15
C VAL A 155 -2.45 -0.39 -2.95
N SER A 156 -3.15 -0.76 -4.02
CA SER A 156 -4.52 -1.27 -3.96
C SER A 156 -4.61 -2.51 -3.06
N GLY A 157 -3.62 -3.40 -3.14
CA GLY A 157 -3.50 -4.55 -2.25
C GLY A 157 -3.36 -4.17 -0.77
N THR A 158 -2.55 -3.13 -0.46
CA THR A 158 -2.42 -2.65 0.93
C THR A 158 -3.73 -2.06 1.44
N MET A 159 -4.47 -1.33 0.60
CA MET A 159 -5.78 -0.77 0.94
C MET A 159 -6.80 -1.88 1.23
N ALA A 160 -6.85 -2.91 0.37
CA ALA A 160 -7.72 -4.06 0.55
C ALA A 160 -7.41 -4.86 1.83
N ALA A 161 -6.14 -5.09 2.13
CA ALA A 161 -5.72 -5.75 3.35
C ALA A 161 -6.12 -4.94 4.61
N ALA A 162 -5.96 -3.63 4.54
CA ALA A 162 -6.23 -2.74 5.67
C ALA A 162 -7.70 -2.70 6.08
N ILE A 163 -8.68 -2.91 5.18
CA ILE A 163 -10.10 -2.92 5.55
C ILE A 163 -10.43 -3.94 6.64
N ARG A 164 -9.61 -4.97 6.80
CA ARG A 164 -9.79 -6.01 7.82
C ARG A 164 -9.61 -5.50 9.25
N PHE A 165 -8.87 -4.39 9.43
CA PHE A 165 -8.58 -3.84 10.76
C PHE A 165 -8.65 -2.31 10.83
N ALA A 166 -8.67 -1.59 9.70
CA ALA A 166 -8.64 -0.14 9.67
C ALA A 166 -9.84 0.54 10.35
N PHE A 167 -11.00 -0.08 10.31
CA PHE A 167 -12.25 0.47 10.84
C PHE A 167 -12.62 -0.11 12.21
N VAL A 168 -11.77 -0.95 12.78
CA VAL A 168 -11.94 -1.47 14.15
C VAL A 168 -11.59 -0.36 15.16
N ARG A 169 -12.27 -0.34 16.30
CA ARG A 169 -12.00 0.62 17.38
C ARG A 169 -10.55 0.49 17.84
N GLY A 170 -9.85 1.62 17.98
CA GLY A 170 -8.44 1.66 18.36
C GLY A 170 -7.47 1.44 17.19
N SER A 171 -7.96 1.30 15.95
CA SER A 171 -7.12 1.19 14.76
C SER A 171 -6.55 2.53 14.29
N PHE A 172 -5.68 2.48 13.28
CA PHE A 172 -5.00 3.67 12.75
C PHE A 172 -5.93 4.69 12.06
N LEU A 173 -7.12 4.30 11.62
CA LEU A 173 -8.14 5.23 11.09
C LEU A 173 -9.13 5.74 12.14
N SER A 174 -9.01 5.32 13.40
CA SER A 174 -9.93 5.76 14.44
C SER A 174 -9.62 7.16 15.01
N PHE A 175 -8.66 7.88 14.43
CA PHE A 175 -8.23 9.25 14.80
C PHE A 175 -7.89 9.46 16.28
N SER A 176 -7.71 8.40 17.06
CA SER A 176 -7.22 8.52 18.44
C SER A 176 -5.72 8.74 18.42
N ARG A 177 -5.27 9.79 19.15
CA ARG A 177 -3.85 10.00 19.44
C ARG A 177 -3.38 8.82 20.32
N GLY A 178 -2.69 7.85 19.71
CA GLY A 178 -2.23 6.64 20.38
C GLY A 178 -1.00 6.06 19.70
N ASP A 179 -0.47 5.00 20.28
CA ASP A 179 0.63 4.24 19.74
C ASP A 179 0.27 3.63 18.38
N ALA A 180 0.97 4.05 17.31
CA ALA A 180 0.74 3.58 15.95
C ALA A 180 1.02 2.07 15.80
N ASP A 181 1.92 1.51 16.61
CA ASP A 181 2.22 0.08 16.61
C ASP A 181 1.09 -0.73 17.26
N ALA A 182 0.52 -0.24 18.35
CA ALA A 182 -0.66 -0.83 18.97
C ALA A 182 -1.88 -0.75 18.01
N ALA A 183 -2.10 0.40 17.36
CA ALA A 183 -3.17 0.59 16.39
C ALA A 183 -3.07 -0.34 15.17
N ALA A 184 -1.86 -0.69 14.74
CA ALA A 184 -1.64 -1.65 13.67
C ALA A 184 -1.88 -3.11 14.09
N ARG A 185 -1.86 -3.41 15.39
CA ARG A 185 -1.95 -4.77 15.97
C ARG A 185 -3.34 -5.12 16.51
N VAL A 186 -4.34 -4.27 16.34
CA VAL A 186 -5.72 -4.63 16.71
C VAL A 186 -6.14 -5.91 15.97
N PRO A 187 -6.88 -6.84 16.62
CA PRO A 187 -7.36 -8.05 15.97
C PRO A 187 -8.15 -7.74 14.69
N ALA A 188 -7.82 -8.43 13.60
CA ALA A 188 -8.53 -8.26 12.34
C ALA A 188 -9.89 -8.93 12.37
N GLN A 189 -10.91 -8.27 11.82
CA GLN A 189 -12.22 -8.85 11.64
C GLN A 189 -12.21 -9.95 10.56
N PRO A 190 -13.07 -10.98 10.66
CA PRO A 190 -13.36 -11.87 9.55
C PRO A 190 -13.79 -11.07 8.32
N LEU A 191 -13.39 -11.53 7.12
CA LEU A 191 -13.69 -10.80 5.87
C LEU A 191 -15.17 -10.47 5.72
N TRP A 192 -16.02 -11.44 6.01
CA TRP A 192 -17.46 -11.28 5.92
C TRP A 192 -18.02 -10.18 6.84
N HIS A 193 -17.48 -10.03 8.05
CA HIS A 193 -17.88 -8.94 8.95
C HIS A 193 -17.36 -7.59 8.45
N ALA A 194 -16.12 -7.54 7.99
CA ALA A 194 -15.58 -6.30 7.41
C ALA A 194 -16.40 -5.82 6.22
N LEU A 195 -16.82 -6.71 5.32
CA LEU A 195 -17.65 -6.37 4.15
C LEU A 195 -19.10 -5.98 4.48
N ARG A 196 -19.55 -6.11 5.74
CA ARG A 196 -20.85 -5.62 6.22
C ARG A 196 -20.75 -4.27 6.94
N ASP A 197 -19.55 -3.82 7.29
CA ASP A 197 -19.36 -2.50 7.91
C ASP A 197 -19.65 -1.39 6.88
N ARG A 198 -20.58 -0.49 7.21
CA ARG A 198 -20.97 0.61 6.32
C ARG A 198 -19.79 1.52 5.95
N ARG A 199 -18.81 1.68 6.83
CA ARG A 199 -17.60 2.49 6.58
C ARG A 199 -16.70 1.81 5.56
N VAL A 200 -16.55 0.49 5.66
CA VAL A 200 -15.83 -0.33 4.66
C VAL A 200 -16.55 -0.25 3.32
N LEU A 201 -17.87 -0.40 3.30
CA LEU A 201 -18.65 -0.30 2.05
C LEU A 201 -18.52 1.08 1.40
N ALA A 202 -18.58 2.16 2.20
CA ALA A 202 -18.36 3.51 1.70
C ALA A 202 -16.95 3.69 1.13
N PHE A 203 -15.92 3.19 1.83
CA PHE A 203 -14.55 3.20 1.33
C PHE A 203 -14.41 2.44 0.01
N LEU A 204 -14.99 1.24 -0.08
CA LEU A 204 -14.99 0.45 -1.31
C LEU A 204 -15.70 1.16 -2.46
N ALA A 205 -16.87 1.75 -2.19
CA ALA A 205 -17.63 2.49 -3.21
C ALA A 205 -16.83 3.67 -3.77
N ILE A 206 -16.15 4.43 -2.90
CA ILE A 206 -15.27 5.53 -3.31
C ILE A 206 -14.09 4.99 -4.11
N TRP A 207 -13.41 3.95 -3.61
CA TRP A 207 -12.25 3.37 -4.27
C TRP A 207 -12.58 2.82 -5.67
N PHE A 208 -13.67 2.04 -5.79
CA PHE A 208 -14.14 1.52 -7.08
C PHE A 208 -14.60 2.65 -8.00
N GLY A 209 -15.34 3.64 -7.47
CA GLY A 209 -15.79 4.81 -8.22
C GLY A 209 -14.62 5.58 -8.84
N VAL A 210 -13.57 5.85 -8.05
CA VAL A 210 -12.35 6.50 -8.53
C VAL A 210 -11.67 5.65 -9.61
N ASN A 211 -11.53 4.33 -9.41
CA ASN A 211 -10.93 3.45 -10.42
C ASN A 211 -11.74 3.42 -11.74
N ILE A 212 -13.07 3.43 -11.67
CA ILE A 212 -13.93 3.49 -12.86
C ILE A 212 -13.76 4.83 -13.58
N VAL A 213 -13.80 5.95 -12.86
CA VAL A 213 -13.65 7.29 -13.46
C VAL A 213 -12.30 7.43 -14.18
N PHE A 214 -11.20 6.98 -13.54
CA PHE A 214 -9.88 7.04 -14.17
C PHE A 214 -9.65 5.95 -15.21
N GLY A 215 -10.33 4.81 -15.11
CA GLY A 215 -10.22 3.72 -16.07
C GLY A 215 -11.02 3.92 -17.34
N LEU A 216 -12.21 4.52 -17.24
CA LEU A 216 -13.09 4.77 -18.39
C LEU A 216 -12.93 6.19 -18.96
N GLY A 217 -12.50 7.14 -18.13
CA GLY A 217 -12.26 8.51 -18.56
C GLY A 217 -10.86 8.68 -19.13
N SER A 218 -10.72 9.40 -20.23
CA SER A 218 -9.44 9.87 -20.78
C SER A 218 -8.76 10.90 -19.87
N ILE A 219 -9.03 10.87 -18.57
CA ILE A 219 -8.46 11.78 -17.58
C ILE A 219 -7.09 11.24 -17.21
N ALA A 220 -6.10 11.58 -18.03
CA ALA A 220 -4.70 11.39 -17.72
C ALA A 220 -4.33 12.34 -16.58
N ILE A 221 -4.33 11.87 -15.32
CA ILE A 221 -3.74 12.64 -14.23
C ILE A 221 -2.22 12.59 -14.41
N GLY A 222 -1.68 13.67 -14.91
CA GLY A 222 -0.24 13.95 -14.92
C GLY A 222 0.61 13.27 -15.99
N ALA A 223 0.02 12.61 -16.99
CA ALA A 223 0.75 12.14 -18.16
C ALA A 223 -0.14 12.18 -19.39
N GLU A 224 0.21 12.98 -20.36
CA GLU A 224 -0.48 13.02 -21.65
C GLU A 224 -0.43 11.63 -22.30
N GLY A 225 -1.60 11.02 -22.54
CA GLY A 225 -1.75 9.78 -23.32
C GLY A 225 -1.54 8.45 -22.58
N VAL A 226 -1.34 8.42 -21.27
CA VAL A 226 -1.17 7.17 -20.50
C VAL A 226 -2.51 6.78 -19.86
N SER A 227 -3.10 5.68 -20.31
CA SER A 227 -4.30 5.12 -19.66
C SER A 227 -3.93 4.43 -18.34
N VAL A 228 -4.76 4.62 -17.32
CA VAL A 228 -4.60 3.90 -16.04
C VAL A 228 -4.99 2.44 -16.22
N ALA A 229 -4.10 1.52 -15.89
CA ALA A 229 -4.35 0.07 -15.92
C ALA A 229 -5.22 -0.35 -14.71
N TRP A 230 -6.49 0.09 -14.70
CA TRP A 230 -7.41 -0.15 -13.60
C TRP A 230 -7.62 -1.64 -13.29
N GLN A 231 -7.49 -2.51 -14.31
CA GLN A 231 -7.57 -3.96 -14.12
C GLN A 231 -6.46 -4.48 -13.21
N ALA A 232 -5.26 -3.91 -13.32
CA ALA A 232 -4.16 -4.23 -12.41
C ALA A 232 -4.48 -3.81 -10.96
N HIS A 233 -5.16 -2.66 -10.79
CA HIS A 233 -5.61 -2.24 -9.46
C HIS A 233 -6.61 -3.24 -8.86
N ILE A 234 -7.58 -3.71 -9.66
CA ILE A 234 -8.53 -4.74 -9.22
C ILE A 234 -7.81 -6.04 -8.85
N GLY A 235 -6.87 -6.51 -9.70
CA GLY A 235 -6.08 -7.71 -9.43
C GLY A 235 -5.29 -7.62 -8.12
N GLY A 236 -4.57 -6.51 -7.94
CA GLY A 236 -3.84 -6.23 -6.70
C GLY A 236 -4.75 -6.12 -5.47
N PHE A 237 -5.89 -5.46 -5.61
CA PHE A 237 -6.90 -5.32 -4.56
C PHE A 237 -7.46 -6.69 -4.12
N LEU A 238 -7.91 -7.50 -5.06
CA LEU A 238 -8.45 -8.84 -4.77
C LEU A 238 -7.40 -9.73 -4.12
N ALA A 239 -6.17 -9.72 -4.62
CA ALA A 239 -5.08 -10.45 -4.00
C ALA A 239 -4.82 -9.96 -2.56
N GLY A 240 -4.79 -8.66 -2.34
CA GLY A 240 -4.63 -8.09 -1.00
C GLY A 240 -5.71 -8.52 -0.03
N LEU A 241 -6.95 -8.55 -0.49
CA LEU A 241 -8.12 -8.98 0.30
C LEU A 241 -8.03 -10.46 0.70
N LEU A 242 -7.68 -11.32 -0.25
CA LEU A 242 -7.65 -12.77 -0.08
C LEU A 242 -6.41 -13.25 0.67
N LEU A 243 -5.24 -12.68 0.35
CA LEU A 243 -3.97 -13.10 0.92
C LEU A 243 -3.71 -12.53 2.32
N PHE A 244 -4.43 -11.51 2.76
CA PHE A 244 -4.21 -10.88 4.07
C PHE A 244 -4.03 -11.91 5.19
N SER A 245 -4.92 -12.89 5.28
CA SER A 245 -4.91 -13.88 6.37
C SER A 245 -3.68 -14.80 6.38
N LEU A 246 -2.99 -14.97 5.24
CA LEU A 246 -1.75 -15.74 5.16
C LEU A 246 -0.54 -14.94 5.68
N PHE A 247 -0.62 -13.62 5.55
CA PHE A 247 0.46 -12.69 5.94
C PHE A 247 0.30 -12.16 7.36
N ASP A 248 -0.91 -12.20 7.92
CA ASP A 248 -1.24 -11.60 9.20
C ASP A 248 -0.67 -12.41 10.38
N PRO A 249 0.34 -11.84 11.11
CA PRO A 249 0.89 -12.50 12.29
C PRO A 249 0.06 -12.27 13.56
N VAL A 250 -0.95 -11.38 13.51
CA VAL A 250 -1.74 -11.02 14.69
C VAL A 250 -2.83 -12.07 14.90
N PRO A 251 -2.90 -12.69 16.10
CA PRO A 251 -3.96 -13.65 16.41
C PRO A 251 -5.35 -13.03 16.21
N ARG A 252 -6.28 -13.80 15.69
CA ARG A 252 -7.69 -13.39 15.66
C ARG A 252 -8.22 -13.34 17.09
N ALA A 253 -9.10 -12.39 17.40
CA ALA A 253 -9.84 -12.45 18.64
C ALA A 253 -10.59 -13.78 18.66
N ALA A 254 -10.48 -14.54 19.76
CA ALA A 254 -11.21 -15.79 19.92
C ALA A 254 -12.71 -15.48 19.75
N ALA A 255 -13.35 -16.09 18.77
CA ALA A 255 -14.77 -15.94 18.50
C ALA A 255 -15.64 -16.56 19.62
N ASP A 256 -15.01 -17.18 20.62
CA ASP A 256 -15.63 -18.10 21.55
C ASP A 256 -16.13 -17.48 22.86
N ALA A 257 -16.00 -16.16 23.04
CA ALA A 257 -16.48 -15.53 24.29
C ALA A 257 -17.94 -15.00 24.17
N ALA A 258 -18.53 -14.99 22.98
CA ALA A 258 -19.88 -14.43 22.77
C ALA A 258 -21.00 -15.48 22.81
N ASP A 259 -20.71 -16.77 22.58
CA ASP A 259 -21.72 -17.84 22.62
C ASP A 259 -21.86 -18.54 23.98
N ALA A 260 -21.00 -18.21 24.96
CA ALA A 260 -21.06 -18.79 26.30
C ALA A 260 -21.89 -17.96 27.29
N SER A 261 -22.53 -16.88 26.84
CA SER A 261 -23.39 -16.02 27.68
C SER A 261 -24.81 -15.79 27.12
N SER A 262 -25.26 -16.67 26.23
CA SER A 262 -26.68 -16.68 25.78
C SER A 262 -27.44 -17.85 26.39
#